data_f5c2b89f47056048922a0d7321e6c771
#
_entry.id   f5c2b89f47056048922a0d7321e6c771
#
_cell.length_a   1.000
_cell.length_b   1.000
_cell.length_c   1.000
_cell.angle_alpha   90.00
_cell.angle_beta   90.00
_cell.angle_gamma   90.00
#
_symmetry.space_group_name_H-M   'P 1'
#
loop_
_entity.id
_entity.type
_entity.pdbx_description
1 polymer ?
#
loop_
_entity_poly.entity_id
_entity_poly.type
_entity_poly.pdbx_seq_one_letter_code
_entity_poly.pdbx_strand_id
1 'polypeptide(L)'
;GVAIPVHAGSITFDFCENQKSNMTKADRYIKRLQRKLSRQKKGSSRRNKTKHRIATHHAKKANIRNDFAHKTSRSLIESKAKVIVFEALRTSSMTRKPKAKQDEQGRYVSNKAKQKAGLNKSILNVGWHIIETYTKYKAYQAGKAVFKIPAPHTSQECAECDHTHPDNRKSQELFVCGNCGNTDNADNNASKVIKKRAINLILDTGTVLSGDGVLITQADSGRGGNRKTSRVKSSTSGVQRSVKKERLVA
;
A
#
# COMPACT_ATOMS: atom_id res chain seq x y z
N GLY A 1 14.72 -5.57 -8.08
CA GLY A 1 14.03 -6.12 -6.92
C GLY A 1 12.60 -6.51 -7.26
N VAL A 2 12.08 -7.53 -6.58
CA VAL A 2 10.70 -8.00 -6.79
C VAL A 2 9.74 -7.20 -5.93
N ALA A 3 10.07 -7.02 -4.67
CA ALA A 3 9.33 -6.23 -3.71
C ALA A 3 10.28 -5.76 -2.58
N ILE A 4 9.81 -4.83 -1.77
CA ILE A 4 10.48 -4.38 -0.56
C ILE A 4 9.88 -5.17 0.60
N PRO A 5 10.66 -5.67 1.57
CA PRO A 5 10.11 -6.32 2.77
C PRO A 5 9.17 -5.39 3.55
N VAL A 6 8.22 -5.98 4.27
CA VAL A 6 7.30 -5.27 5.17
C VAL A 6 7.74 -5.56 6.59
N HIS A 7 8.01 -4.52 7.37
CA HIS A 7 8.42 -4.64 8.77
C HIS A 7 7.24 -4.38 9.71
N ALA A 8 7.13 -5.18 10.75
CA ALA A 8 6.18 -5.00 11.84
C ALA A 8 6.90 -5.28 13.17
N GLY A 9 7.44 -4.24 13.78
CA GLY A 9 8.38 -4.37 14.88
C GLY A 9 9.65 -5.09 14.41
N SER A 10 10.07 -6.10 15.13
CA SER A 10 11.20 -6.97 14.78
C SER A 10 10.87 -8.04 13.73
N ILE A 11 9.58 -8.17 13.35
CA ILE A 11 9.13 -9.18 12.38
C ILE A 11 9.22 -8.62 10.99
N THR A 12 9.86 -9.36 10.09
CA THR A 12 9.97 -9.00 8.66
C THR A 12 9.15 -9.98 7.83
N PHE A 13 8.27 -9.46 6.99
CA PHE A 13 7.49 -10.21 6.01
C PHE A 13 8.06 -9.97 4.62
N ASP A 14 8.42 -11.04 3.93
CA ASP A 14 8.90 -10.99 2.55
C ASP A 14 8.31 -12.13 1.74
N PHE A 15 8.33 -11.98 0.42
CA PHE A 15 7.97 -13.06 -0.48
C PHE A 15 8.98 -14.20 -0.37
N CYS A 16 8.52 -15.44 -0.33
CA CYS A 16 9.41 -16.58 -0.40
C CYS A 16 10.11 -16.65 -1.77
N GLU A 17 11.25 -17.34 -1.83
CA GLU A 17 12.07 -17.44 -3.04
C GLU A 17 11.29 -18.01 -4.23
N ASN A 18 10.39 -18.97 -4.01
CA ASN A 18 9.52 -19.51 -5.06
C ASN A 18 8.56 -18.43 -5.61
N GLN A 19 7.94 -17.60 -4.74
CA GLN A 19 7.09 -16.49 -5.15
C GLN A 19 7.88 -15.45 -5.95
N LYS A 20 9.07 -15.05 -5.50
CA LYS A 20 9.98 -14.14 -6.20
C LYS A 20 10.37 -14.67 -7.58
N SER A 21 10.74 -15.95 -7.65
CA SER A 21 11.07 -16.64 -8.91
C SER A 21 9.89 -16.64 -9.88
N ASN A 22 8.69 -17.00 -9.41
CA ASN A 22 7.49 -17.05 -10.23
C ASN A 22 7.07 -15.66 -10.74
N MET A 23 7.18 -14.61 -9.93
CA MET A 23 6.95 -13.22 -10.35
C MET A 23 7.95 -12.79 -11.42
N THR A 24 9.22 -13.13 -11.26
CA THR A 24 10.28 -12.84 -12.23
C THR A 24 10.07 -13.57 -13.55
N LYS A 25 9.72 -14.87 -13.50
CA LYS A 25 9.36 -15.66 -14.68
C LYS A 25 8.17 -15.03 -15.40
N ALA A 26 7.10 -14.68 -14.68
CA ALA A 26 5.93 -14.01 -15.26
C ALA A 26 6.29 -12.70 -15.95
N ASP A 27 7.17 -11.87 -15.37
CA ASP A 27 7.63 -10.62 -15.97
C ASP A 27 8.40 -10.85 -17.29
N ARG A 28 9.24 -11.89 -17.35
CA ARG A 28 9.94 -12.26 -18.59
C ARG A 28 8.96 -12.68 -19.69
N TYR A 29 7.95 -13.49 -19.35
CA TYR A 29 6.92 -13.91 -20.30
C TYR A 29 6.07 -12.73 -20.77
N ILE A 30 5.66 -11.84 -19.88
CA ILE A 30 4.90 -10.63 -20.22
C ILE A 30 5.70 -9.80 -21.23
N LYS A 31 6.97 -9.49 -20.97
CA LYS A 31 7.82 -8.73 -21.90
C LYS A 31 7.92 -9.39 -23.27
N ARG A 32 8.12 -10.70 -23.34
CA ARG A 32 8.19 -11.46 -24.59
C ARG A 32 6.86 -11.39 -25.34
N LEU A 33 5.74 -11.59 -24.65
CA LEU A 33 4.42 -11.53 -25.24
C LEU A 33 4.03 -10.12 -25.71
N GLN A 34 4.44 -9.08 -24.99
CA GLN A 34 4.24 -7.69 -25.40
C GLN A 34 4.97 -7.37 -26.71
N ARG A 35 6.24 -7.82 -26.87
CA ARG A 35 6.99 -7.69 -28.12
C ARG A 35 6.30 -8.45 -29.27
N LYS A 36 5.74 -9.64 -28.99
CA LYS A 36 4.94 -10.39 -29.97
C LYS A 36 3.66 -9.63 -30.33
N LEU A 37 2.96 -9.10 -29.34
CA LEU A 37 1.72 -8.36 -29.50
C LEU A 37 1.88 -7.12 -30.39
N SER A 38 3.01 -6.39 -30.27
CA SER A 38 3.28 -5.19 -31.06
C SER A 38 3.39 -5.48 -32.57
N ARG A 39 3.88 -6.69 -32.93
CA ARG A 39 4.06 -7.11 -34.33
C ARG A 39 2.80 -7.72 -34.95
N GLN A 40 1.74 -7.97 -34.19
CA GLN A 40 0.52 -8.62 -34.65
C GLN A 40 -0.50 -7.60 -35.14
N LYS A 41 -1.20 -7.92 -36.25
CA LYS A 41 -2.27 -7.09 -36.82
C LYS A 41 -3.35 -6.82 -35.78
N LYS A 42 -3.76 -5.57 -35.64
CA LYS A 42 -4.85 -5.16 -34.73
C LYS A 42 -6.14 -5.89 -35.16
N GLY A 43 -6.92 -6.34 -34.18
CA GLY A 43 -8.18 -7.07 -34.41
C GLY A 43 -8.03 -8.57 -34.70
N SER A 44 -6.84 -9.08 -35.04
CA SER A 44 -6.67 -10.49 -35.39
C SER A 44 -6.89 -11.45 -34.20
N SER A 45 -7.41 -12.65 -34.47
CA SER A 45 -7.60 -13.72 -33.45
C SER A 45 -6.29 -14.07 -32.74
N ARG A 46 -5.16 -14.12 -33.48
CA ARG A 46 -3.83 -14.34 -32.90
C ARG A 46 -3.46 -13.26 -31.88
N ARG A 47 -3.78 -12.00 -32.16
CA ARG A 47 -3.53 -10.88 -31.24
C ARG A 47 -4.39 -11.03 -29.97
N ASN A 48 -5.66 -11.40 -30.10
CA ASN A 48 -6.56 -11.62 -28.97
C ASN A 48 -6.08 -12.78 -28.08
N LYS A 49 -5.64 -13.88 -28.66
CA LYS A 49 -4.99 -14.99 -27.90
C LYS A 49 -3.74 -14.51 -27.15
N THR A 50 -2.92 -13.63 -27.76
CA THR A 50 -1.72 -13.08 -27.09
C THR A 50 -2.10 -12.15 -25.96
N LYS A 51 -3.13 -11.29 -26.11
CA LYS A 51 -3.67 -10.44 -25.03
C LYS A 51 -4.12 -11.30 -23.83
N HIS A 52 -4.87 -12.36 -24.09
CA HIS A 52 -5.35 -13.26 -23.04
C HIS A 52 -4.18 -13.89 -22.26
N ARG A 53 -3.14 -14.38 -22.96
CA ARG A 53 -1.93 -14.91 -22.29
C ARG A 53 -1.23 -13.87 -21.42
N ILE A 54 -1.14 -12.62 -21.87
CA ILE A 54 -0.59 -11.52 -21.05
C ILE A 54 -1.44 -11.32 -19.80
N ALA A 55 -2.76 -11.28 -19.94
CA ALA A 55 -3.69 -11.13 -18.82
C ALA A 55 -3.53 -12.28 -17.80
N THR A 56 -3.39 -13.53 -18.27
CA THR A 56 -3.14 -14.68 -17.39
C THR A 56 -1.86 -14.52 -16.56
N HIS A 57 -0.76 -14.03 -17.16
CA HIS A 57 0.48 -13.80 -16.40
C HIS A 57 0.34 -12.64 -15.40
N HIS A 58 -0.41 -11.59 -15.72
CA HIS A 58 -0.74 -10.53 -14.76
C HIS A 58 -1.60 -11.05 -13.60
N ALA A 59 -2.60 -11.88 -13.90
CA ALA A 59 -3.45 -12.51 -12.87
C ALA A 59 -2.62 -13.40 -11.92
N LYS A 60 -1.69 -14.22 -12.45
CA LYS A 60 -0.77 -15.01 -11.62
C LYS A 60 0.03 -14.14 -10.65
N LYS A 61 0.56 -12.99 -11.11
CA LYS A 61 1.26 -12.04 -10.24
C LYS A 61 0.34 -11.41 -9.19
N ALA A 62 -0.88 -11.08 -9.57
CA ALA A 62 -1.87 -10.54 -8.64
C ALA A 62 -2.21 -11.57 -7.55
N ASN A 63 -2.40 -12.85 -7.91
CA ASN A 63 -2.69 -13.91 -6.96
C ASN A 63 -1.53 -14.13 -5.97
N ILE A 64 -0.27 -14.07 -6.42
CA ILE A 64 0.89 -14.16 -5.52
C ILE A 64 0.89 -13.01 -4.51
N ARG A 65 0.60 -11.77 -4.94
CA ARG A 65 0.50 -10.63 -4.03
C ARG A 65 -0.67 -10.76 -3.05
N ASN A 66 -1.81 -11.26 -3.52
CA ASN A 66 -2.97 -11.49 -2.67
C ASN A 66 -2.69 -12.56 -1.61
N ASP A 67 -2.06 -13.68 -1.99
CA ASP A 67 -1.65 -14.73 -1.04
C ASP A 67 -0.71 -14.17 0.02
N PHE A 68 0.31 -13.42 -0.40
CA PHE A 68 1.22 -12.74 0.53
C PHE A 68 0.47 -11.80 1.48
N ALA A 69 -0.41 -10.96 0.95
CA ALA A 69 -1.18 -10.02 1.76
C ALA A 69 -2.13 -10.73 2.73
N HIS A 70 -2.75 -11.85 2.33
CA HIS A 70 -3.58 -12.67 3.21
C HIS A 70 -2.78 -13.28 4.36
N LYS A 71 -1.60 -13.83 4.07
CA LYS A 71 -0.71 -14.43 5.08
C LYS A 71 -0.17 -13.38 6.06
N THR A 72 0.35 -12.27 5.53
CA THR A 72 0.86 -11.16 6.34
C THR A 72 -0.23 -10.58 7.24
N SER A 73 -1.41 -10.27 6.69
CA SER A 73 -2.51 -9.73 7.48
C SER A 73 -3.01 -10.72 8.54
N ARG A 74 -3.02 -12.02 8.26
CA ARG A 74 -3.38 -13.04 9.23
C ARG A 74 -2.38 -13.08 10.39
N SER A 75 -1.09 -13.12 10.09
CA SER A 75 -0.05 -13.11 11.11
C SER A 75 -0.12 -11.87 12.01
N LEU A 76 -0.41 -10.68 11.45
CA LEU A 76 -0.63 -9.47 12.23
C LEU A 76 -1.83 -9.60 13.20
N ILE A 77 -2.91 -10.24 12.76
CA ILE A 77 -4.10 -10.45 13.61
C ILE A 77 -3.87 -11.50 14.69
N GLU A 78 -3.12 -12.56 14.40
CA GLU A 78 -2.79 -13.61 15.36
C GLU A 78 -1.82 -13.12 16.47
N SER A 79 -1.19 -11.96 16.28
CA SER A 79 -0.37 -11.35 17.33
C SER A 79 -1.20 -11.02 18.59
N LYS A 80 -0.53 -10.91 19.75
CA LYS A 80 -1.19 -10.51 21.02
C LYS A 80 -1.64 -9.04 21.05
N ALA A 81 -1.27 -8.23 20.05
CA ALA A 81 -1.61 -6.82 19.99
C ALA A 81 -3.12 -6.63 19.79
N LYS A 82 -3.75 -5.77 20.61
CA LYS A 82 -5.15 -5.35 20.45
C LYS A 82 -5.30 -4.24 19.40
N VAL A 83 -4.24 -3.50 19.16
CA VAL A 83 -4.20 -2.36 18.24
C VAL A 83 -3.09 -2.58 17.22
N ILE A 84 -3.41 -2.42 15.95
CA ILE A 84 -2.47 -2.52 14.83
C ILE A 84 -2.36 -1.15 14.17
N VAL A 85 -1.14 -0.66 14.06
CA VAL A 85 -0.87 0.69 13.54
C VAL A 85 -0.12 0.59 12.22
N PHE A 86 -0.63 1.28 11.22
CA PHE A 86 0.03 1.46 9.94
C PHE A 86 0.58 2.86 9.77
N GLU A 87 1.66 2.99 9.06
CA GLU A 87 2.14 4.26 8.56
C GLU A 87 1.25 4.77 7.42
N ALA A 88 0.89 6.05 7.44
CA ALA A 88 0.06 6.68 6.41
C ALA A 88 0.89 6.98 5.13
N LEU A 89 1.33 5.92 4.44
CA LEU A 89 2.14 6.04 3.23
C LEU A 89 1.34 6.58 2.05
N ARG A 90 1.84 7.65 1.42
CA ARG A 90 1.30 8.18 0.16
C ARG A 90 1.99 7.52 -1.04
N THR A 91 1.63 6.28 -1.34
CA THR A 91 2.24 5.48 -2.42
C THR A 91 2.17 6.16 -3.80
N SER A 92 1.13 6.94 -4.07
CA SER A 92 1.00 7.74 -5.30
C SER A 92 2.11 8.79 -5.42
N SER A 93 2.45 9.47 -4.34
CA SER A 93 3.57 10.44 -4.31
C SER A 93 4.92 9.72 -4.41
N MET A 94 5.08 8.59 -3.70
CA MET A 94 6.32 7.80 -3.72
C MET A 94 6.62 7.24 -5.11
N THR A 95 5.61 6.90 -5.90
CA THR A 95 5.75 6.29 -7.24
C THR A 95 5.63 7.29 -8.38
N ARG A 96 5.60 8.59 -8.10
CA ARG A 96 5.56 9.64 -9.12
C ARG A 96 6.79 9.57 -10.03
N LYS A 97 6.59 9.75 -11.32
CA LYS A 97 7.69 9.86 -12.28
C LYS A 97 8.53 11.11 -12.01
N PRO A 98 9.86 11.05 -12.17
CA PRO A 98 10.69 12.23 -12.05
C PRO A 98 10.37 13.22 -13.17
N LYS A 99 10.42 14.51 -12.85
CA LYS A 99 10.25 15.58 -13.85
C LYS A 99 11.42 15.55 -14.83
N ALA A 100 11.18 15.99 -16.07
CA ALA A 100 12.24 16.26 -17.02
C ALA A 100 13.21 17.28 -16.44
N LYS A 101 14.52 17.09 -16.69
CA LYS A 101 15.57 18.06 -16.35
C LYS A 101 16.17 18.59 -17.62
N GLN A 102 16.44 19.90 -17.65
CA GLN A 102 17.18 20.56 -18.70
C GLN A 102 18.47 21.14 -18.12
N ASP A 103 19.51 21.19 -18.93
CA ASP A 103 20.73 21.93 -18.63
C ASP A 103 20.57 23.43 -18.86
N GLU A 104 21.60 24.20 -18.61
CA GLU A 104 21.60 25.67 -18.81
C GLU A 104 21.38 26.09 -20.27
N GLN A 105 21.59 25.16 -21.22
CA GLN A 105 21.37 25.37 -22.64
C GLN A 105 19.98 24.88 -23.13
N GLY A 106 19.09 24.45 -22.18
CA GLY A 106 17.74 23.97 -22.50
C GLY A 106 17.68 22.53 -23.04
N ARG A 107 18.80 21.77 -23.04
CA ARG A 107 18.84 20.39 -23.51
C ARG A 107 18.38 19.43 -22.41
N TYR A 108 17.63 18.39 -22.79
CA TYR A 108 17.16 17.38 -21.84
C TYR A 108 18.32 16.47 -21.38
N VAL A 109 18.56 16.44 -20.08
CA VAL A 109 19.57 15.58 -19.43
C VAL A 109 18.94 14.41 -18.71
N SER A 110 19.74 13.38 -18.43
CA SER A 110 19.30 12.18 -17.72
C SER A 110 18.79 12.51 -16.31
N ASN A 111 17.57 12.13 -16.01
CA ASN A 111 16.89 12.35 -14.71
C ASN A 111 16.72 11.08 -13.88
N LYS A 112 17.49 10.03 -14.15
CA LYS A 112 17.41 8.72 -13.47
C LYS A 112 16.04 8.03 -13.55
N ALA A 113 15.24 8.32 -14.59
CA ALA A 113 13.88 7.78 -14.75
C ALA A 113 13.83 6.24 -14.78
N LYS A 114 14.85 5.58 -15.34
CA LYS A 114 14.95 4.11 -15.38
C LYS A 114 15.10 3.52 -13.97
N GLN A 115 15.99 4.09 -13.15
CA GLN A 115 16.20 3.67 -11.75
C GLN A 115 14.91 3.88 -10.94
N LYS A 116 14.30 5.07 -11.09
CA LYS A 116 13.01 5.38 -10.42
C LYS A 116 11.90 4.44 -10.85
N ALA A 117 11.81 4.06 -12.13
CA ALA A 117 10.82 3.08 -12.60
C ALA A 117 11.03 1.70 -11.96
N GLY A 118 12.27 1.27 -11.76
CA GLY A 118 12.61 0.04 -11.04
C GLY A 118 12.15 0.08 -9.59
N LEU A 119 12.47 1.17 -8.87
CA LEU A 119 12.02 1.39 -7.49
C LEU A 119 10.49 1.44 -7.39
N ASN A 120 9.81 2.18 -8.27
CA ASN A 120 8.35 2.27 -8.30
C ASN A 120 7.72 0.89 -8.48
N LYS A 121 8.30 0.04 -9.33
CA LYS A 121 7.84 -1.34 -9.52
C LYS A 121 7.98 -2.15 -8.23
N SER A 122 9.10 -2.03 -7.50
CA SER A 122 9.31 -2.71 -6.22
C SER A 122 8.31 -2.25 -5.18
N ILE A 123 8.09 -0.94 -5.03
CA ILE A 123 7.10 -0.34 -4.13
C ILE A 123 5.70 -0.89 -4.42
N LEU A 124 5.27 -0.85 -5.68
CA LEU A 124 3.91 -1.30 -6.07
C LEU A 124 3.73 -2.82 -5.95
N ASN A 125 4.81 -3.61 -6.02
CA ASN A 125 4.73 -5.05 -5.86
C ASN A 125 4.46 -5.48 -4.40
N VAL A 126 4.77 -4.68 -3.40
CA VAL A 126 4.44 -4.97 -1.99
C VAL A 126 2.93 -5.07 -1.78
N GLY A 127 2.18 -4.11 -2.37
CA GLY A 127 0.73 -4.07 -2.21
C GLY A 127 0.29 -3.63 -0.81
N TRP A 128 0.95 -2.66 -0.18
CA TRP A 128 0.63 -2.17 1.17
C TRP A 128 -0.85 -1.89 1.38
N HIS A 129 -1.52 -1.27 0.40
CA HIS A 129 -2.95 -1.03 0.49
C HIS A 129 -3.78 -2.32 0.63
N ILE A 130 -3.38 -3.40 -0.05
CA ILE A 130 -4.07 -4.70 0.03
C ILE A 130 -3.85 -5.32 1.41
N ILE A 131 -2.62 -5.27 1.93
CA ILE A 131 -2.29 -5.74 3.29
C ILE A 131 -3.12 -4.97 4.32
N GLU A 132 -3.16 -3.65 4.23
CA GLU A 132 -3.97 -2.79 5.09
C GLU A 132 -5.46 -3.14 5.02
N THR A 133 -6.02 -3.26 3.82
CA THR A 133 -7.43 -3.61 3.61
C THR A 133 -7.75 -4.97 4.22
N TYR A 134 -6.88 -5.97 4.01
CA TYR A 134 -7.08 -7.30 4.57
C TYR A 134 -6.89 -7.33 6.10
N THR A 135 -6.00 -6.53 6.63
CA THR A 135 -5.85 -6.39 8.09
C THR A 135 -7.08 -5.73 8.71
N LYS A 136 -7.64 -4.70 8.10
CA LYS A 136 -8.82 -3.98 8.62
C LYS A 136 -10.02 -4.89 8.82
N TYR A 137 -10.46 -5.63 7.79
CA TYR A 137 -11.65 -6.47 7.94
C TYR A 137 -11.41 -7.66 8.89
N LYS A 138 -10.20 -8.24 8.89
CA LYS A 138 -9.86 -9.32 9.83
C LYS A 138 -9.76 -8.81 11.27
N ALA A 139 -9.21 -7.60 11.47
CA ALA A 139 -9.14 -6.96 12.77
C ALA A 139 -10.54 -6.71 13.33
N TYR A 140 -11.44 -6.18 12.50
CA TYR A 140 -12.84 -6.01 12.87
C TYR A 140 -13.47 -7.32 13.35
N GLN A 141 -13.29 -8.43 12.62
CA GLN A 141 -13.78 -9.75 13.01
C GLN A 141 -13.15 -10.29 14.31
N ALA A 142 -11.92 -9.87 14.61
CA ALA A 142 -11.17 -10.28 15.81
C ALA A 142 -11.30 -9.30 17.00
N GLY A 143 -12.15 -8.28 16.93
CA GLY A 143 -12.30 -7.26 17.96
C GLY A 143 -11.02 -6.42 18.19
N LYS A 144 -10.22 -6.21 17.13
CA LYS A 144 -8.98 -5.43 17.17
C LYS A 144 -9.11 -4.14 16.40
N ALA A 145 -8.47 -3.07 16.86
CA ALA A 145 -8.45 -1.79 16.18
C ALA A 145 -7.31 -1.67 15.17
N VAL A 146 -7.56 -0.93 14.10
CA VAL A 146 -6.55 -0.59 13.09
C VAL A 146 -6.65 0.89 12.77
N PHE A 147 -5.53 1.62 12.89
CA PHE A 147 -5.46 3.02 12.49
C PHE A 147 -4.12 3.39 11.85
N LYS A 148 -3.97 4.64 11.45
CA LYS A 148 -2.78 5.14 10.75
C LYS A 148 -2.16 6.32 11.48
N ILE A 149 -0.83 6.35 11.46
CA ILE A 149 -0.02 7.46 11.96
C ILE A 149 0.64 8.19 10.78
N PRO A 150 0.75 9.53 10.84
CA PRO A 150 1.48 10.30 9.84
C PRO A 150 2.91 9.81 9.67
N ALA A 151 3.32 9.64 8.39
CA ALA A 151 4.63 9.12 8.00
C ALA A 151 5.82 10.08 8.13
N PRO A 152 5.68 11.43 8.12
CA PRO A 152 6.84 12.31 8.12
C PRO A 152 7.80 12.03 9.28
N HIS A 153 9.09 11.96 8.95
CA HIS A 153 10.23 11.83 9.86
C HIS A 153 10.31 10.56 10.71
N THR A 154 9.40 9.61 10.63
CA THR A 154 9.43 8.35 11.41
C THR A 154 10.76 7.60 11.28
N SER A 155 11.42 7.66 10.13
CA SER A 155 12.72 7.03 9.90
C SER A 155 13.94 7.86 10.34
N GLN A 156 13.76 9.09 10.78
CA GLN A 156 14.80 10.03 11.20
C GLN A 156 14.72 10.36 12.70
N GLU A 157 13.58 10.08 13.31
CA GLU A 157 13.31 10.27 14.73
C GLU A 157 13.88 9.12 15.55
N CYS A 158 14.46 9.42 16.69
CA CYS A 158 14.95 8.44 17.64
C CYS A 158 13.80 7.93 18.53
N ALA A 159 13.62 6.62 18.62
CA ALA A 159 12.59 6.04 19.47
C ALA A 159 12.81 6.26 20.97
N GLU A 160 14.08 6.48 21.39
CA GLU A 160 14.44 6.67 22.79
C GLU A 160 14.32 8.13 23.26
N CYS A 161 14.89 9.07 22.51
CA CYS A 161 14.99 10.47 22.94
C CYS A 161 14.23 11.47 22.06
N ASP A 162 13.44 11.04 21.09
CA ASP A 162 12.64 11.85 20.17
C ASP A 162 13.44 12.84 19.29
N HIS A 163 14.77 12.82 19.37
CA HIS A 163 15.62 13.66 18.53
C HIS A 163 15.44 13.30 17.06
N THR A 164 15.07 14.26 16.24
CA THR A 164 14.83 14.09 14.81
C THR A 164 15.89 14.81 14.00
N HIS A 165 16.72 14.06 13.29
CA HIS A 165 17.73 14.62 12.38
C HIS A 165 17.91 13.71 11.15
N PRO A 166 18.10 14.27 9.93
CA PRO A 166 18.31 13.47 8.71
C PRO A 166 19.49 12.50 8.83
N ASP A 167 20.58 12.90 9.50
CA ASP A 167 21.78 12.11 9.66
C ASP A 167 21.64 10.95 10.67
N ASN A 168 20.55 10.86 11.42
CA ASN A 168 20.32 9.73 12.28
C ASN A 168 20.15 8.44 11.47
N ARG A 169 19.60 8.51 10.24
CA ARG A 169 19.52 7.37 9.33
C ARG A 169 20.78 7.31 8.45
N LYS A 170 21.78 6.57 8.89
CA LYS A 170 23.06 6.41 8.17
C LYS A 170 22.92 5.61 6.88
N SER A 171 22.05 4.59 6.90
CA SER A 171 21.76 3.75 5.73
C SER A 171 20.32 3.22 5.75
N GLN A 172 19.99 2.32 4.85
CA GLN A 172 18.71 1.63 4.87
C GLN A 172 18.56 0.71 6.10
N GLU A 173 19.65 0.17 6.61
CA GLU A 173 19.66 -0.79 7.71
C GLU A 173 20.16 -0.20 9.03
N LEU A 174 20.95 0.89 9.00
CA LEU A 174 21.61 1.45 10.17
C LEU A 174 21.02 2.80 10.57
N PHE A 175 20.56 2.87 11.82
CA PHE A 175 20.16 4.08 12.51
C PHE A 175 21.15 4.35 13.66
N VAL A 176 21.63 5.58 13.79
CA VAL A 176 22.47 6.04 14.90
C VAL A 176 22.02 7.43 15.31
N CYS A 177 21.53 7.58 16.52
CA CYS A 177 21.08 8.88 17.02
C CYS A 177 22.25 9.79 17.34
N GLY A 178 22.28 10.98 16.73
CA GLY A 178 23.30 11.98 16.98
C GLY A 178 23.24 12.63 18.36
N ASN A 179 22.10 12.51 19.08
CA ASN A 179 21.91 13.09 20.39
C ASN A 179 22.21 12.12 21.55
N CYS A 180 21.58 10.93 21.57
CA CYS A 180 21.73 9.98 22.67
C CYS A 180 22.61 8.78 22.33
N GLY A 181 23.15 8.67 21.12
CA GLY A 181 23.99 7.57 20.70
C GLY A 181 23.27 6.24 20.45
N ASN A 182 21.93 6.19 20.60
CA ASN A 182 21.17 4.95 20.38
C ASN A 182 21.40 4.42 18.95
N THR A 183 21.73 3.14 18.86
CA THR A 183 21.99 2.44 17.58
C THR A 183 21.00 1.30 17.43
N ASP A 184 20.31 1.25 16.28
CA ASP A 184 19.34 0.21 15.97
C ASP A 184 19.27 -0.03 14.46
N ASN A 185 18.54 -1.07 14.05
CA ASN A 185 18.14 -1.20 12.66
C ASN A 185 17.15 -0.07 12.32
N ALA A 186 17.35 0.60 11.17
CA ALA A 186 16.56 1.79 10.82
C ALA A 186 15.05 1.51 10.71
N ASP A 187 14.65 0.33 10.24
CA ASP A 187 13.24 -0.02 10.11
C ASP A 187 12.65 -0.46 11.46
N ASN A 188 13.45 -1.07 12.35
CA ASN A 188 13.05 -1.36 13.73
C ASN A 188 12.84 -0.08 14.53
N ASN A 189 13.79 0.86 14.48
CA ASN A 189 13.64 2.16 15.12
C ASN A 189 12.39 2.88 14.62
N ALA A 190 12.16 2.94 13.29
CA ALA A 190 10.96 3.55 12.71
C ALA A 190 9.67 2.89 13.22
N SER A 191 9.63 1.57 13.38
CA SER A 191 8.47 0.87 13.92
C SER A 191 8.21 1.19 15.40
N LYS A 192 9.28 1.37 16.20
CA LYS A 192 9.17 1.82 17.61
C LYS A 192 8.64 3.25 17.68
N VAL A 193 9.12 4.15 16.82
CA VAL A 193 8.61 5.53 16.70
C VAL A 193 7.11 5.55 16.35
N ILE A 194 6.70 4.74 15.36
CA ILE A 194 5.28 4.63 14.99
C ILE A 194 4.44 4.14 16.18
N LYS A 195 4.92 3.12 16.90
CA LYS A 195 4.27 2.62 18.12
C LYS A 195 4.15 3.72 19.18
N LYS A 196 5.22 4.48 19.47
CA LYS A 196 5.24 5.58 20.45
C LYS A 196 4.25 6.68 20.08
N ARG A 197 4.28 7.14 18.82
CA ARG A 197 3.31 8.13 18.30
C ARG A 197 1.87 7.64 18.41
N ALA A 198 1.62 6.37 18.19
CA ALA A 198 0.31 5.77 18.32
C ALA A 198 -0.18 5.77 19.78
N ILE A 199 0.68 5.42 20.72
CA ILE A 199 0.37 5.44 22.15
C ILE A 199 0.06 6.88 22.59
N ASN A 200 0.91 7.84 22.22
CA ASN A 200 0.68 9.26 22.55
C ASN A 200 -0.64 9.75 21.97
N LEU A 201 -0.95 9.43 20.71
CA LEU A 201 -2.23 9.81 20.10
C LEU A 201 -3.44 9.24 20.87
N ILE A 202 -3.37 7.99 21.31
CA ILE A 202 -4.43 7.36 22.10
C ILE A 202 -4.58 8.04 23.47
N LEU A 203 -3.48 8.35 24.15
CA LEU A 203 -3.47 9.02 25.44
C LEU A 203 -3.98 10.46 25.33
N ASP A 204 -3.50 11.23 24.35
CA ASP A 204 -3.85 12.63 24.14
C ASP A 204 -5.33 12.81 23.75
N THR A 205 -5.87 11.89 22.97
CA THR A 205 -7.27 11.96 22.51
C THR A 205 -8.25 11.29 23.47
N GLY A 206 -7.77 10.63 24.53
CA GLY A 206 -8.62 9.82 25.41
C GLY A 206 -9.36 8.71 24.65
N THR A 207 -8.77 8.23 23.55
CA THR A 207 -9.39 7.21 22.68
C THR A 207 -9.46 5.87 23.40
N VAL A 208 -10.66 5.30 23.48
CA VAL A 208 -10.91 3.99 24.08
C VAL A 208 -11.25 2.98 22.97
N LEU A 209 -10.75 1.75 23.11
CA LEU A 209 -11.14 0.63 22.26
C LEU A 209 -12.51 0.15 22.69
N SER A 210 -13.52 0.29 21.81
CA SER A 210 -14.84 -0.32 22.06
C SER A 210 -14.76 -1.85 21.93
N GLY A 211 -15.74 -2.55 22.51
CA GLY A 211 -15.83 -4.01 22.41
C GLY A 211 -15.85 -4.53 20.96
N ASP A 212 -16.28 -3.69 20.04
CA ASP A 212 -16.34 -3.99 18.59
C ASP A 212 -15.01 -3.68 17.84
N GLY A 213 -13.93 -3.34 18.56
CA GLY A 213 -12.64 -3.02 17.96
C GLY A 213 -12.57 -1.64 17.29
N VAL A 214 -13.55 -0.76 17.55
CA VAL A 214 -13.57 0.62 17.07
C VAL A 214 -12.90 1.53 18.09
N LEU A 215 -12.04 2.45 17.62
CA LEU A 215 -11.48 3.50 18.46
C LEU A 215 -12.53 4.61 18.63
N ILE A 216 -12.96 4.86 19.87
CA ILE A 216 -13.90 5.91 20.23
C ILE A 216 -13.13 6.98 21.00
N THR A 217 -13.20 8.24 20.56
CA THR A 217 -12.68 9.38 21.32
C THR A 217 -13.67 9.80 22.40
N GLN A 218 -13.20 10.23 23.57
CA GLN A 218 -14.07 10.71 24.66
C GLN A 218 -14.94 11.91 24.23
N ALA A 219 -14.51 12.67 23.22
CA ALA A 219 -15.30 13.76 22.65
C ALA A 219 -16.59 13.28 21.95
N ASP A 220 -16.65 12.04 21.49
CA ASP A 220 -17.83 11.47 20.81
C ASP A 220 -18.86 10.89 21.80
N SER A 221 -18.48 10.62 23.05
CA SER A 221 -19.39 10.05 24.07
C SER A 221 -20.36 11.08 24.66
N GLY A 222 -20.17 12.38 24.42
CA GLY A 222 -20.98 13.47 24.96
C GLY A 222 -22.01 14.11 24.02
N ARG A 223 -22.05 13.71 22.74
CA ARG A 223 -23.01 14.22 21.76
C ARG A 223 -23.96 13.13 21.26
N GLY A 224 -24.97 12.81 22.07
CA GLY A 224 -26.22 12.23 21.62
C GLY A 224 -26.98 13.25 20.75
N GLY A 225 -26.41 13.64 19.62
CA GLY A 225 -27.00 14.59 18.68
C GLY A 225 -27.37 13.85 17.40
N ASN A 226 -28.67 13.80 17.09
CA ASN A 226 -29.28 13.33 15.85
C ASN A 226 -28.41 13.71 14.62
N ARG A 227 -27.66 12.74 14.08
CA ARG A 227 -27.10 12.88 12.73
C ARG A 227 -28.27 12.87 11.74
N LYS A 228 -28.68 14.06 11.29
CA LYS A 228 -29.47 14.20 10.06
C LYS A 228 -28.60 13.58 8.95
N THR A 229 -29.01 12.42 8.45
CA THR A 229 -28.44 11.81 7.25
C THR A 229 -28.65 12.80 6.11
N SER A 230 -27.57 13.44 5.68
CA SER A 230 -27.57 14.21 4.44
C SER A 230 -27.76 13.23 3.28
N ARG A 231 -28.99 13.24 2.75
CA ARG A 231 -29.42 12.48 1.59
C ARG A 231 -28.56 12.95 0.40
N VAL A 232 -27.58 12.14 0.00
CA VAL A 232 -26.85 12.34 -1.26
C VAL A 232 -27.88 12.19 -2.38
N LYS A 233 -28.22 13.29 -3.05
CA LYS A 233 -29.01 13.26 -4.27
C LYS A 233 -28.17 12.59 -5.36
N SER A 234 -28.47 11.34 -5.69
CA SER A 234 -27.99 10.69 -6.90
C SER A 234 -28.74 11.30 -8.08
N SER A 235 -28.02 12.06 -8.91
CA SER A 235 -28.51 12.49 -10.21
C SER A 235 -28.47 11.28 -11.16
N THR A 236 -29.59 10.58 -11.27
CA THR A 236 -29.83 9.64 -12.36
C THR A 236 -30.25 10.42 -13.59
N SER A 237 -29.33 10.64 -14.51
CA SER A 237 -29.65 11.02 -15.89
C SER A 237 -30.31 9.82 -16.58
N GLY A 238 -31.60 9.96 -16.87
CA GLY A 238 -32.40 8.95 -17.54
C GLY A 238 -31.94 8.72 -18.98
N VAL A 239 -31.50 7.52 -19.27
CA VAL A 239 -31.42 7.02 -20.64
C VAL A 239 -32.70 6.23 -20.91
N GLN A 240 -33.65 6.85 -21.62
CA GLN A 240 -34.82 6.15 -22.15
C GLN A 240 -34.36 5.18 -23.24
N ARG A 241 -34.45 3.88 -22.96
CA ARG A 241 -34.41 2.85 -24.01
C ARG A 241 -35.82 2.61 -24.51
N SER A 242 -36.09 2.99 -25.75
CA SER A 242 -37.29 2.62 -26.49
C SER A 242 -37.33 1.11 -26.74
N VAL A 243 -38.28 0.43 -26.15
CA VAL A 243 -38.60 -0.97 -26.45
C VAL A 243 -39.52 -1.02 -27.66
N LYS A 244 -38.99 -1.47 -28.82
CA LYS A 244 -39.84 -1.84 -29.97
C LYS A 244 -40.60 -3.13 -29.66
N LYS A 245 -41.94 -3.03 -29.63
CA LYS A 245 -42.84 -4.17 -29.66
C LYS A 245 -42.82 -4.77 -31.07
N GLU A 246 -42.31 -5.99 -31.20
CA GLU A 246 -42.67 -6.81 -32.38
C GLU A 246 -43.92 -7.64 -32.07
N ARG A 247 -44.93 -7.47 -32.96
CA ARG A 247 -46.14 -8.25 -32.99
C ARG A 247 -45.86 -9.61 -33.57
N LEU A 248 -46.25 -10.66 -32.85
CA LEU A 248 -46.51 -11.98 -33.42
C LEU A 248 -47.86 -11.93 -34.16
N VAL A 249 -47.87 -12.38 -35.41
CA VAL A 249 -49.06 -12.76 -36.17
C VAL A 249 -48.86 -14.18 -36.66
N ALA A 250 -49.80 -15.02 -36.28
CA ALA A 250 -50.26 -16.31 -36.79
C ALA A 250 -49.24 -17.24 -37.47
#